data_b10a4b426a080b3daa6678ca8d8e505e
#
_entry.id   b10a4b426a080b3daa6678ca8d8e505e
#
_cell.length_a   1.000
_cell.length_b   1.000
_cell.length_c   1.000
_cell.angle_alpha   90.00
_cell.angle_beta   90.00
_cell.angle_gamma   90.00
#
_symmetry.space_group_name_H-M   'P 1'
#
loop_
_entity.id
_entity.type
_entity.pdbx_description
1 polymer ?
#
loop_
_entity_poly.entity_id
_entity_poly.type
_entity_poly.pdbx_seq_one_letter_code
_entity_poly.pdbx_strand_id
1 'polypeptide(L)'
;MKIAYIEPAGKGGMIHYAFQLCRALQQAGMDVTLITDENYELADLPHPFTLDRSMSLWDPKPEGRQSTGWLAVQFRKLRRIGRAVRYYREWLRVADRVKQLDPDLVLLGDVRFPFDLFPLLRLRRKARVFADICHNVQPFTFSAGKSAGLFDRSRWRRFFYRRIYHLFDLVFVHFERNKGEFLETFGVPEKRVGVIVHGNEEIFRELRAPGSDAAALRKRAGLGPDEPVVLFFGTLSRYKGIDILLDAFPRVLNEAKARLVIVGYPTPDFDLAAHQEQARRNGIEGSVVWLPEYISSGDIAAWMELASVIVFPYRDIYQSGALHVPQTFGVPIVASAIGAMQDVIEHEVSGLLVEKENAAALADALIRLLTDRDLANRLGFRAAADAQGRFSWRSIANIIVARARGALR
;
A
#
# COMPACT_ATOMS: atom_id res chain seq x y z
N MET A 1 4.71 -21.50 -18.41
CA MET A 1 3.34 -21.06 -18.14
C MET A 1 3.25 -19.60 -18.53
N LYS A 2 2.23 -19.25 -19.29
CA LYS A 2 1.98 -17.90 -19.77
C LYS A 2 1.00 -17.17 -18.84
N ILE A 3 1.37 -15.96 -18.38
CA ILE A 3 0.61 -15.22 -17.39
C ILE A 3 0.25 -13.85 -17.96
N ALA A 4 -1.03 -13.49 -17.91
CA ALA A 4 -1.49 -12.12 -18.11
C ALA A 4 -1.82 -11.51 -16.74
N TYR A 5 -1.01 -10.55 -16.28
CA TYR A 5 -1.31 -9.76 -15.09
C TYR A 5 -2.03 -8.48 -15.51
N ILE A 6 -3.17 -8.19 -14.91
CA ILE A 6 -3.98 -7.01 -15.23
C ILE A 6 -4.00 -6.09 -14.03
N GLU A 7 -3.35 -4.92 -14.15
CA GLU A 7 -3.38 -3.84 -13.16
C GLU A 7 -3.87 -2.55 -13.82
N PRO A 8 -5.12 -2.18 -13.56
CA PRO A 8 -5.71 -1.00 -14.19
C PRO A 8 -5.13 0.34 -13.73
N ALA A 9 -4.39 0.39 -12.60
CA ALA A 9 -3.72 1.60 -12.14
C ALA A 9 -2.35 1.73 -12.81
N GLY A 10 -2.10 2.82 -13.49
CA GLY A 10 -0.77 3.13 -14.05
C GLY A 10 0.17 3.80 -13.06
N LYS A 11 -0.32 4.20 -11.86
CA LYS A 11 0.44 4.98 -10.88
C LYS A 11 0.18 4.52 -9.45
N GLY A 12 1.15 4.76 -8.56
CA GLY A 12 1.08 4.51 -7.13
C GLY A 12 1.37 3.08 -6.72
N GLY A 13 1.11 2.74 -5.45
CA GLY A 13 1.56 1.48 -4.84
C GLY A 13 1.11 0.21 -5.56
N MET A 14 -0.08 0.21 -6.18
CA MET A 14 -0.59 -0.97 -6.90
C MET A 14 0.26 -1.30 -8.14
N ILE A 15 0.69 -0.29 -8.89
CA ILE A 15 1.54 -0.55 -10.06
C ILE A 15 2.98 -0.91 -9.65
N HIS A 16 3.48 -0.38 -8.53
CA HIS A 16 4.76 -0.81 -7.96
C HIS A 16 4.72 -2.28 -7.56
N TYR A 17 3.63 -2.70 -6.91
CA TYR A 17 3.37 -4.09 -6.57
C TYR A 17 3.34 -4.99 -7.81
N ALA A 18 2.54 -4.61 -8.82
CA ALA A 18 2.37 -5.35 -10.07
C ALA A 18 3.70 -5.51 -10.82
N PHE A 19 4.49 -4.44 -10.91
CA PHE A 19 5.80 -4.45 -11.55
C PHE A 19 6.76 -5.44 -10.88
N GLN A 20 6.90 -5.36 -9.56
CA GLN A 20 7.80 -6.22 -8.80
C GLN A 20 7.37 -7.69 -8.88
N LEU A 21 6.07 -7.97 -8.80
CA LEU A 21 5.54 -9.32 -8.94
C LEU A 21 5.74 -9.87 -10.37
N CYS A 22 5.45 -9.08 -11.42
CA CYS A 22 5.69 -9.49 -12.81
C CYS A 22 7.18 -9.81 -13.05
N ARG A 23 8.08 -8.98 -12.51
CA ARG A 23 9.53 -9.21 -12.57
C ARG A 23 9.92 -10.55 -11.90
N ALA A 24 9.38 -10.81 -10.72
CA ALA A 24 9.65 -12.05 -10.00
C ALA A 24 9.07 -13.30 -10.70
N LEU A 25 7.88 -13.20 -11.26
CA LEU A 25 7.27 -14.27 -12.05
C LEU A 25 8.10 -14.58 -13.31
N GLN A 26 8.60 -13.55 -13.99
CA GLN A 26 9.48 -13.71 -15.14
C GLN A 26 10.80 -14.39 -14.75
N GLN A 27 11.40 -13.97 -13.62
CA GLN A 27 12.61 -14.59 -13.06
C GLN A 27 12.38 -16.04 -12.62
N ALA A 28 11.14 -16.41 -12.27
CA ALA A 28 10.74 -17.80 -12.01
C ALA A 28 10.48 -18.61 -13.30
N GLY A 29 10.83 -18.07 -14.47
CA GLY A 29 10.71 -18.75 -15.77
C GLY A 29 9.30 -18.73 -16.36
N MET A 30 8.44 -17.80 -15.95
CA MET A 30 7.12 -17.60 -16.53
C MET A 30 7.18 -16.61 -17.69
N ASP A 31 6.34 -16.77 -18.71
CA ASP A 31 6.14 -15.80 -19.78
C ASP A 31 5.04 -14.81 -19.31
N VAL A 32 5.43 -13.58 -18.96
CA VAL A 32 4.56 -12.62 -18.29
C VAL A 32 4.25 -11.44 -19.18
N THR A 33 2.96 -11.10 -19.30
CA THR A 33 2.48 -9.84 -19.90
C THR A 33 1.76 -9.03 -18.83
N LEU A 34 2.24 -7.83 -18.53
CA LEU A 34 1.54 -6.83 -17.72
C LEU A 34 0.65 -5.96 -18.62
N ILE A 35 -0.67 -6.02 -18.39
CA ILE A 35 -1.65 -5.15 -19.06
C ILE A 35 -2.02 -4.04 -18.09
N THR A 36 -1.75 -2.77 -18.45
CA THR A 36 -1.93 -1.63 -17.57
C THR A 36 -2.33 -0.35 -18.33
N ASP A 37 -2.48 0.76 -17.59
CA ASP A 37 -2.87 2.06 -18.11
C ASP A 37 -1.79 2.69 -19.00
N GLU A 38 -2.22 3.48 -19.99
CA GLU A 38 -1.34 4.23 -20.89
C GLU A 38 -0.40 5.20 -20.15
N ASN A 39 -0.84 5.72 -18.97
CA ASN A 39 -0.09 6.63 -18.10
C ASN A 39 0.76 5.87 -17.05
N TYR A 40 1.52 4.90 -17.52
CA TYR A 40 2.34 4.04 -16.68
C TYR A 40 3.60 4.75 -16.17
N GLU A 41 3.73 4.92 -14.85
CA GLU A 41 4.77 5.74 -14.24
C GLU A 41 6.17 5.08 -14.18
N LEU A 42 6.24 3.75 -14.37
CA LEU A 42 7.51 3.01 -14.32
C LEU A 42 8.09 2.73 -15.72
N ALA A 43 7.70 3.52 -16.74
CA ALA A 43 8.08 3.28 -18.12
C ALA A 43 9.61 3.32 -18.35
N ASP A 44 10.34 4.08 -17.55
CA ASP A 44 11.78 4.27 -17.67
C ASP A 44 12.61 3.14 -17.02
N LEU A 45 11.96 2.26 -16.24
CA LEU A 45 12.63 1.10 -15.65
C LEU A 45 12.76 -0.04 -16.67
N PRO A 46 13.80 -0.89 -16.57
CA PRO A 46 13.91 -2.10 -17.38
C PRO A 46 12.78 -3.09 -17.10
N HIS A 47 12.13 -3.56 -18.16
CA HIS A 47 11.05 -4.53 -18.09
C HIS A 47 11.52 -5.89 -18.61
N PRO A 48 11.82 -6.89 -17.76
CA PRO A 48 12.13 -8.24 -18.22
C PRO A 48 10.92 -9.00 -18.72
N PHE A 49 9.72 -8.44 -18.60
CA PHE A 49 8.43 -8.97 -19.03
C PHE A 49 7.81 -8.12 -20.15
N THR A 50 6.79 -8.65 -20.83
CA THR A 50 6.07 -7.89 -21.85
C THR A 50 5.16 -6.85 -21.20
N LEU A 51 5.28 -5.58 -21.62
CA LEU A 51 4.44 -4.48 -21.16
C LEU A 51 3.40 -4.12 -22.22
N ASP A 52 2.13 -4.16 -21.86
CA ASP A 52 0.98 -3.78 -22.67
C ASP A 52 0.25 -2.59 -22.00
N ARG A 53 0.44 -1.37 -22.52
CA ARG A 53 -0.18 -0.15 -22.01
C ARG A 53 -1.47 0.21 -22.78
N SER A 54 -2.29 -0.79 -23.07
CA SER A 54 -3.49 -0.61 -23.89
C SER A 54 -4.72 -0.13 -23.12
N MET A 55 -4.66 -0.08 -21.77
CA MET A 55 -5.78 0.43 -20.98
C MET A 55 -5.75 1.96 -20.91
N SER A 56 -6.92 2.57 -21.03
CA SER A 56 -7.10 4.02 -20.85
C SER A 56 -8.25 4.24 -19.87
N LEU A 57 -7.96 4.01 -18.59
CA LEU A 57 -8.90 4.27 -17.50
C LEU A 57 -8.78 5.73 -17.05
N TRP A 58 -9.93 6.26 -16.68
CA TRP A 58 -10.01 7.63 -16.20
C TRP A 58 -9.32 7.80 -14.84
N ASP A 59 -8.36 8.71 -14.77
CA ASP A 59 -7.74 9.15 -13.54
C ASP A 59 -8.62 10.23 -12.87
N PRO A 60 -9.07 10.03 -11.62
CA PRO A 60 -9.88 11.04 -10.93
C PRO A 60 -9.01 12.26 -10.62
N LYS A 61 -9.13 13.30 -11.44
CA LYS A 61 -8.54 14.61 -11.08
C LYS A 61 -9.20 15.08 -9.78
N PRO A 62 -8.44 15.66 -8.81
CA PRO A 62 -9.03 16.27 -7.63
C PRO A 62 -10.05 17.31 -8.09
N GLU A 63 -11.32 17.11 -7.72
CA GLU A 63 -12.40 18.03 -8.07
C GLU A 63 -12.14 19.36 -7.36
N GLY A 64 -11.84 20.41 -8.12
CA GLY A 64 -11.90 21.79 -7.67
C GLY A 64 -13.30 22.12 -7.10
N ARG A 65 -13.44 23.23 -6.36
CA ARG A 65 -14.68 23.67 -5.68
C ARG A 65 -15.94 23.27 -6.44
N GLN A 66 -16.76 22.43 -5.81
CA GLN A 66 -17.96 21.87 -6.45
C GLN A 66 -19.03 22.95 -6.64
N SER A 67 -19.43 23.18 -7.88
CA SER A 67 -20.62 23.99 -8.18
C SER A 67 -21.89 23.25 -7.75
N THR A 68 -22.80 23.92 -7.04
CA THR A 68 -24.01 23.33 -6.42
C THR A 68 -25.27 23.46 -7.27
N GLY A 69 -25.21 24.03 -8.48
CA GLY A 69 -26.37 24.24 -9.34
C GLY A 69 -27.00 22.95 -9.86
N TRP A 70 -28.34 22.94 -10.05
CA TRP A 70 -29.13 21.79 -10.57
C TRP A 70 -28.58 21.25 -11.90
N LEU A 71 -28.24 22.12 -12.85
CA LEU A 71 -27.61 21.74 -14.12
C LEU A 71 -26.26 21.03 -13.91
N ALA A 72 -25.44 21.50 -12.96
CA ALA A 72 -24.16 20.87 -12.63
C ALA A 72 -24.36 19.45 -12.06
N VAL A 73 -25.45 19.21 -11.34
CA VAL A 73 -25.81 17.86 -10.82
C VAL A 73 -26.20 16.93 -11.97
N GLN A 74 -26.99 17.40 -12.95
CA GLN A 74 -27.38 16.61 -14.12
C GLN A 74 -26.16 16.30 -15.03
N PHE A 75 -25.31 17.29 -15.29
CA PHE A 75 -24.07 17.07 -16.03
C PHE A 75 -23.13 16.07 -15.33
N ARG A 76 -23.07 16.09 -13.99
CA ARG A 76 -22.31 15.08 -13.24
C ARG A 76 -22.87 13.67 -13.41
N LYS A 77 -24.20 13.51 -13.42
CA LYS A 77 -24.85 12.20 -13.68
C LYS A 77 -24.52 11.68 -15.07
N LEU A 78 -24.64 12.53 -16.11
CA LEU A 78 -24.30 12.16 -17.49
C LEU A 78 -22.81 11.80 -17.63
N ARG A 79 -21.91 12.57 -17.02
CA ARG A 79 -20.48 12.24 -16.98
C ARG A 79 -20.19 10.90 -16.27
N ARG A 80 -20.95 10.57 -15.21
CA ARG A 80 -20.82 9.26 -14.53
C ARG A 80 -21.23 8.11 -15.42
N ILE A 81 -22.32 8.26 -16.18
CA ILE A 81 -22.77 7.25 -17.16
C ILE A 81 -21.71 7.10 -18.27
N GLY A 82 -21.25 8.21 -18.86
CA GLY A 82 -20.19 8.16 -19.88
C GLY A 82 -18.91 7.48 -19.40
N ARG A 83 -18.51 7.73 -18.14
CA ARG A 83 -17.36 7.05 -17.49
C ARG A 83 -17.60 5.55 -17.30
N ALA A 84 -18.79 5.16 -16.86
CA ALA A 84 -19.14 3.75 -16.69
C ALA A 84 -19.13 2.99 -18.03
N VAL A 85 -19.65 3.61 -19.09
CA VAL A 85 -19.61 3.03 -20.44
C VAL A 85 -18.17 2.90 -20.96
N ARG A 86 -17.34 3.96 -20.77
CA ARG A 86 -15.92 3.91 -21.14
C ARG A 86 -15.19 2.81 -20.37
N TYR A 87 -15.36 2.73 -19.05
CA TYR A 87 -14.80 1.70 -18.18
C TYR A 87 -15.15 0.29 -18.68
N TYR A 88 -16.44 0.05 -18.98
CA TYR A 88 -16.89 -1.24 -19.49
C TYR A 88 -16.27 -1.58 -20.85
N ARG A 89 -16.18 -0.60 -21.77
CA ARG A 89 -15.55 -0.80 -23.09
C ARG A 89 -14.06 -1.13 -22.95
N GLU A 90 -13.34 -0.50 -22.04
CA GLU A 90 -11.93 -0.83 -21.78
C GLU A 90 -11.79 -2.29 -21.32
N TRP A 91 -12.63 -2.75 -20.41
CA TRP A 91 -12.61 -4.15 -19.98
C TRP A 91 -12.96 -5.14 -21.11
N LEU A 92 -13.80 -4.76 -22.07
CA LEU A 92 -14.04 -5.56 -23.27
C LEU A 92 -12.78 -5.69 -24.13
N ARG A 93 -12.03 -4.60 -24.29
CA ARG A 93 -10.74 -4.59 -25.01
C ARG A 93 -9.72 -5.49 -24.30
N VAL A 94 -9.64 -5.38 -22.98
CA VAL A 94 -8.79 -6.26 -22.16
C VAL A 94 -9.16 -7.74 -22.36
N ALA A 95 -10.45 -8.08 -22.36
CA ALA A 95 -10.89 -9.44 -22.58
C ALA A 95 -10.53 -9.96 -23.98
N ASP A 96 -10.60 -9.11 -25.01
CA ASP A 96 -10.18 -9.47 -26.37
C ASP A 96 -8.66 -9.59 -26.46
N ARG A 97 -7.90 -8.77 -25.73
CA ARG A 97 -6.44 -8.85 -25.62
C ARG A 97 -6.00 -10.13 -24.92
N VAL A 98 -6.65 -10.50 -23.80
CA VAL A 98 -6.41 -11.77 -23.09
C VAL A 98 -6.71 -12.97 -24.00
N LYS A 99 -7.77 -12.89 -24.81
CA LYS A 99 -8.06 -13.95 -25.81
C LYS A 99 -6.93 -14.12 -26.83
N GLN A 100 -6.33 -13.02 -27.31
CA GLN A 100 -5.21 -13.07 -28.26
C GLN A 100 -3.93 -13.62 -27.60
N LEU A 101 -3.71 -13.29 -26.33
CA LEU A 101 -2.56 -13.79 -25.58
C LEU A 101 -2.68 -15.28 -25.25
N ASP A 102 -3.89 -15.82 -25.12
CA ASP A 102 -4.19 -17.22 -24.68
C ASP A 102 -3.33 -17.64 -23.47
N PRO A 103 -3.44 -16.93 -22.31
CA PRO A 103 -2.62 -17.23 -21.16
C PRO A 103 -3.12 -18.45 -20.39
N ASP A 104 -2.22 -19.14 -19.71
CA ASP A 104 -2.57 -20.19 -18.74
C ASP A 104 -3.20 -19.63 -17.48
N LEU A 105 -2.70 -18.47 -17.02
CA LEU A 105 -3.18 -17.74 -15.83
C LEU A 105 -3.51 -16.30 -16.19
N VAL A 106 -4.71 -15.87 -15.85
CA VAL A 106 -5.08 -14.46 -15.77
C VAL A 106 -5.11 -14.07 -14.30
N LEU A 107 -4.27 -13.11 -13.90
CA LEU A 107 -4.14 -12.61 -12.55
C LEU A 107 -4.57 -11.15 -12.50
N LEU A 108 -5.57 -10.84 -11.67
CA LEU A 108 -6.00 -9.47 -11.40
C LEU A 108 -5.26 -8.89 -10.20
N GLY A 109 -4.95 -7.60 -10.26
CA GLY A 109 -4.36 -6.85 -9.13
C GLY A 109 -5.38 -6.38 -8.12
N ASP A 110 -6.64 -6.14 -8.52
CA ASP A 110 -7.69 -5.68 -7.62
C ASP A 110 -9.09 -5.72 -8.27
N VAL A 111 -10.11 -6.03 -7.46
CA VAL A 111 -11.53 -5.91 -7.83
C VAL A 111 -12.10 -4.64 -7.22
N ARG A 112 -12.37 -3.62 -8.05
CA ARG A 112 -12.69 -2.26 -7.58
C ARG A 112 -14.16 -2.01 -7.29
N PHE A 113 -15.04 -2.55 -8.14
CA PHE A 113 -16.47 -2.18 -8.12
C PHE A 113 -17.40 -3.38 -8.19
N PRO A 114 -18.60 -3.31 -7.60
CA PRO A 114 -19.61 -4.38 -7.71
C PRO A 114 -20.04 -4.67 -9.15
N PHE A 115 -19.99 -3.67 -10.04
CA PHE A 115 -20.35 -3.83 -11.46
C PHE A 115 -19.23 -4.47 -12.30
N ASP A 116 -18.04 -4.72 -11.72
CA ASP A 116 -16.98 -5.50 -12.37
C ASP A 116 -17.43 -6.94 -12.66
N LEU A 117 -18.50 -7.42 -11.99
CA LEU A 117 -19.09 -8.72 -12.27
C LEU A 117 -19.28 -8.99 -13.77
N PHE A 118 -19.81 -8.01 -14.51
CA PHE A 118 -20.15 -8.20 -15.93
C PHE A 118 -18.92 -8.35 -16.83
N PRO A 119 -17.92 -7.46 -16.79
CA PRO A 119 -16.71 -7.64 -17.58
C PRO A 119 -15.88 -8.84 -17.11
N LEU A 120 -15.84 -9.14 -15.80
CA LEU A 120 -15.10 -10.28 -15.28
C LEU A 120 -15.72 -11.62 -15.67
N LEU A 121 -17.05 -11.73 -15.81
CA LEU A 121 -17.72 -12.89 -16.40
C LEU A 121 -17.24 -13.16 -17.83
N ARG A 122 -17.02 -12.12 -18.63
CA ARG A 122 -16.52 -12.24 -19.98
C ARG A 122 -15.03 -12.66 -19.99
N LEU A 123 -14.23 -12.04 -19.12
CA LEU A 123 -12.81 -12.34 -18.96
C LEU A 123 -12.60 -13.79 -18.49
N ARG A 124 -13.40 -14.25 -17.51
CA ARG A 124 -13.35 -15.63 -17.00
C ARG A 124 -13.47 -16.68 -18.11
N ARG A 125 -14.29 -16.42 -19.13
CA ARG A 125 -14.47 -17.34 -20.27
C ARG A 125 -13.24 -17.44 -21.17
N LYS A 126 -12.24 -16.58 -20.99
CA LYS A 126 -11.00 -16.51 -21.79
C LYS A 126 -9.78 -16.97 -21.00
N ALA A 127 -9.92 -17.20 -19.71
CA ALA A 127 -8.85 -17.64 -18.82
C ALA A 127 -8.95 -19.16 -18.59
N ARG A 128 -7.81 -19.87 -18.63
CA ARG A 128 -7.74 -21.28 -18.18
C ARG A 128 -7.79 -21.32 -16.66
N VAL A 129 -6.93 -20.55 -16.00
CA VAL A 129 -7.01 -20.27 -14.57
C VAL A 129 -7.24 -18.77 -14.38
N PHE A 130 -8.21 -18.41 -13.57
CA PHE A 130 -8.56 -17.02 -13.27
C PHE A 130 -8.33 -16.75 -11.80
N ALA A 131 -7.46 -15.79 -11.48
CA ALA A 131 -7.05 -15.49 -10.12
C ALA A 131 -7.10 -14.00 -9.81
N ASP A 132 -7.21 -13.67 -8.52
CA ASP A 132 -7.20 -12.30 -7.99
C ASP A 132 -6.25 -12.19 -6.80
N ILE A 133 -5.64 -11.02 -6.63
CA ILE A 133 -4.92 -10.63 -5.41
C ILE A 133 -5.79 -9.64 -4.66
N CYS A 134 -6.49 -10.15 -3.65
CA CYS A 134 -7.37 -9.34 -2.82
C CYS A 134 -6.56 -8.58 -1.77
N HIS A 135 -6.23 -7.32 -2.06
CA HIS A 135 -5.49 -6.47 -1.13
C HIS A 135 -6.31 -6.05 0.08
N ASN A 136 -7.63 -5.89 -0.07
CA ASN A 136 -8.53 -5.53 1.03
C ASN A 136 -9.80 -6.38 0.96
N VAL A 137 -10.05 -7.21 1.97
CA VAL A 137 -11.28 -8.01 2.04
C VAL A 137 -12.50 -7.11 2.19
N GLN A 138 -12.36 -6.04 2.96
CA GLN A 138 -13.38 -4.98 3.06
C GLN A 138 -12.84 -3.71 2.41
N PRO A 139 -13.64 -3.04 1.55
CA PRO A 139 -13.21 -1.78 0.96
C PRO A 139 -12.99 -0.74 2.06
N PHE A 140 -11.73 -0.35 2.21
CA PHE A 140 -11.32 0.67 3.16
C PHE A 140 -11.76 2.04 2.64
N THR A 141 -12.76 2.66 3.28
CA THR A 141 -13.12 4.04 2.98
C THR A 141 -12.31 4.96 3.90
N PHE A 142 -11.27 5.58 3.35
CA PHE A 142 -10.44 6.59 4.04
C PHE A 142 -11.23 7.79 4.59
N SER A 143 -12.47 7.99 4.14
CA SER A 143 -13.30 9.14 4.49
C SER A 143 -14.16 8.88 5.70
N ALA A 144 -13.66 8.84 6.89
CA ALA A 144 -14.41 9.02 8.13
C ALA A 144 -14.03 8.13 9.32
N GLY A 145 -12.90 7.43 9.34
CA GLY A 145 -12.57 6.58 10.50
C GLY A 145 -13.65 5.51 10.79
N LYS A 146 -14.42 5.16 9.79
CA LYS A 146 -15.44 4.11 9.84
C LYS A 146 -15.01 3.00 8.88
N SER A 147 -14.15 2.15 9.34
CA SER A 147 -13.96 0.81 8.79
C SER A 147 -15.30 0.11 8.63
N ALA A 148 -15.64 -0.88 8.48
CA ALA A 148 -16.82 -1.74 8.63
C ALA A 148 -18.21 -1.23 8.14
N GLY A 149 -18.54 0.03 8.21
CA GLY A 149 -19.94 0.46 8.10
C GLY A 149 -20.60 0.43 6.71
N LEU A 150 -19.83 0.43 5.60
CA LEU A 150 -20.40 0.52 4.24
C LEU A 150 -20.69 -0.84 3.59
N PHE A 151 -19.93 -1.86 3.92
CA PHE A 151 -20.17 -3.21 3.41
C PHE A 151 -21.35 -3.88 4.12
N ASP A 152 -21.43 -3.67 5.43
CA ASP A 152 -22.48 -4.26 6.27
C ASP A 152 -23.87 -3.68 6.02
N ARG A 153 -23.95 -2.43 5.52
CA ARG A 153 -25.23 -1.74 5.25
C ARG A 153 -25.81 -1.99 3.85
N SER A 154 -25.06 -2.57 2.92
CA SER A 154 -25.54 -2.76 1.54
C SER A 154 -25.56 -4.23 1.13
N ARG A 155 -26.68 -4.91 1.42
CA ARG A 155 -26.91 -6.33 1.05
C ARG A 155 -26.64 -6.60 -0.43
N TRP A 156 -26.95 -5.66 -1.33
CA TRP A 156 -26.71 -5.83 -2.76
C TRP A 156 -25.21 -5.81 -3.11
N ARG A 157 -24.40 -4.94 -2.46
CA ARG A 157 -22.93 -4.92 -2.66
C ARG A 157 -22.32 -6.26 -2.28
N ARG A 158 -22.63 -6.76 -1.07
CA ARG A 158 -22.19 -8.09 -0.61
C ARG A 158 -22.57 -9.19 -1.59
N PHE A 159 -23.80 -9.15 -2.13
CA PHE A 159 -24.25 -10.09 -3.14
C PHE A 159 -23.37 -10.06 -4.40
N PHE A 160 -23.09 -8.88 -4.96
CA PHE A 160 -22.27 -8.75 -6.17
C PHE A 160 -20.83 -9.19 -5.93
N TYR A 161 -20.18 -8.75 -4.84
CA TYR A 161 -18.82 -9.19 -4.55
C TYR A 161 -18.71 -10.69 -4.28
N ARG A 162 -19.67 -11.30 -3.60
CA ARG A 162 -19.74 -12.76 -3.48
C ARG A 162 -19.76 -13.42 -4.86
N ARG A 163 -20.61 -12.94 -5.78
CA ARG A 163 -20.66 -13.46 -7.14
C ARG A 163 -19.35 -13.27 -7.88
N ILE A 164 -18.69 -12.13 -7.73
CA ILE A 164 -17.39 -11.86 -8.33
C ILE A 164 -16.34 -12.86 -7.82
N TYR A 165 -16.19 -12.99 -6.49
CA TYR A 165 -15.17 -13.87 -5.94
C TYR A 165 -15.40 -15.35 -6.23
N HIS A 166 -16.64 -15.76 -6.47
CA HIS A 166 -16.94 -17.12 -6.96
C HIS A 166 -16.55 -17.37 -8.43
N LEU A 167 -16.22 -16.33 -9.22
CA LEU A 167 -15.68 -16.49 -10.57
C LEU A 167 -14.23 -16.96 -10.59
N PHE A 168 -13.47 -16.67 -9.54
CA PHE A 168 -12.04 -16.98 -9.47
C PHE A 168 -11.81 -18.44 -9.09
N ASP A 169 -10.85 -19.05 -9.76
CA ASP A 169 -10.32 -20.37 -9.40
C ASP A 169 -9.41 -20.27 -8.18
N LEU A 170 -8.67 -19.15 -8.07
CA LEU A 170 -7.78 -18.84 -6.97
C LEU A 170 -7.96 -17.39 -6.53
N VAL A 171 -7.89 -17.15 -5.23
CA VAL A 171 -7.80 -15.82 -4.64
C VAL A 171 -6.62 -15.81 -3.67
N PHE A 172 -5.79 -14.79 -3.75
CA PHE A 172 -4.68 -14.60 -2.83
C PHE A 172 -5.00 -13.44 -1.89
N VAL A 173 -4.76 -13.65 -0.61
CA VAL A 173 -4.87 -12.65 0.46
C VAL A 173 -3.52 -12.55 1.20
N HIS A 174 -3.29 -11.47 1.97
CA HIS A 174 -1.95 -11.19 2.47
C HIS A 174 -1.61 -11.85 3.83
N PHE A 175 -2.61 -12.21 4.63
CA PHE A 175 -2.39 -12.82 5.94
C PHE A 175 -3.44 -13.89 6.24
N GLU A 176 -3.12 -14.83 7.14
CA GLU A 176 -4.08 -15.88 7.56
C GLU A 176 -5.35 -15.29 8.18
N ARG A 177 -5.22 -14.18 8.93
CA ARG A 177 -6.38 -13.45 9.45
C ARG A 177 -7.27 -12.95 8.31
N ASN A 178 -6.71 -12.39 7.25
CA ASN A 178 -7.46 -11.93 6.08
C ASN A 178 -8.11 -13.10 5.33
N LYS A 179 -7.49 -14.30 5.34
CA LYS A 179 -8.08 -15.52 4.79
C LYS A 179 -9.35 -15.90 5.57
N GLY A 180 -9.30 -15.94 6.90
CA GLY A 180 -10.48 -16.20 7.73
C GLY A 180 -11.63 -15.24 7.42
N GLU A 181 -11.36 -13.93 7.46
CA GLU A 181 -12.32 -12.88 7.15
C GLU A 181 -12.89 -13.01 5.71
N PHE A 182 -12.04 -13.34 4.74
CA PHE A 182 -12.44 -13.53 3.35
C PHE A 182 -13.41 -14.70 3.19
N LEU A 183 -13.11 -15.84 3.81
CA LEU A 183 -13.96 -17.02 3.77
C LEU A 183 -15.33 -16.76 4.41
N GLU A 184 -15.37 -16.11 5.57
CA GLU A 184 -16.62 -15.71 6.23
C GLU A 184 -17.44 -14.72 5.41
N THR A 185 -16.78 -13.72 4.80
CA THR A 185 -17.43 -12.66 4.05
C THR A 185 -18.02 -13.15 2.74
N PHE A 186 -17.27 -13.94 1.98
CA PHE A 186 -17.61 -14.29 0.60
C PHE A 186 -18.07 -15.75 0.42
N GLY A 187 -17.78 -16.65 1.37
CA GLY A 187 -18.20 -18.06 1.30
C GLY A 187 -17.52 -18.82 0.14
N VAL A 188 -16.33 -18.41 -0.26
CA VAL A 188 -15.53 -19.10 -1.29
C VAL A 188 -14.93 -20.37 -0.68
N PRO A 189 -14.83 -21.49 -1.42
CA PRO A 189 -14.19 -22.69 -0.90
C PRO A 189 -12.74 -22.43 -0.47
N GLU A 190 -12.35 -22.88 0.73
CA GLU A 190 -11.03 -22.60 1.31
C GLU A 190 -9.87 -23.04 0.40
N LYS A 191 -10.00 -24.15 -0.31
CA LYS A 191 -9.00 -24.63 -1.26
C LYS A 191 -8.65 -23.65 -2.37
N ARG A 192 -9.53 -22.68 -2.67
CA ARG A 192 -9.30 -21.61 -3.65
C ARG A 192 -8.59 -20.41 -3.07
N VAL A 193 -8.49 -20.29 -1.75
CA VAL A 193 -7.87 -19.14 -1.10
C VAL A 193 -6.45 -19.48 -0.68
N GLY A 194 -5.48 -18.74 -1.20
CA GLY A 194 -4.07 -18.83 -0.84
C GLY A 194 -3.63 -17.61 -0.03
N VAL A 195 -2.63 -17.77 0.83
CA VAL A 195 -2.00 -16.66 1.51
C VAL A 195 -0.66 -16.37 0.86
N ILE A 196 -0.45 -15.11 0.50
CA ILE A 196 0.82 -14.54 0.07
C ILE A 196 1.09 -13.30 0.93
N VAL A 197 2.33 -13.07 1.30
CA VAL A 197 2.70 -11.84 2.01
C VAL A 197 2.77 -10.67 1.03
N HIS A 198 2.73 -9.43 1.52
CA HIS A 198 3.12 -8.29 0.70
C HIS A 198 4.63 -8.33 0.49
N GLY A 199 5.10 -8.05 -0.74
CA GLY A 199 6.52 -8.08 -1.06
C GLY A 199 7.29 -6.89 -0.48
N ASN A 200 8.62 -7.00 -0.48
CA ASN A 200 9.50 -5.89 -0.12
C ASN A 200 9.43 -4.75 -1.15
N GLU A 201 10.03 -3.61 -0.84
CA GLU A 201 9.95 -2.39 -1.64
C GLU A 201 11.32 -1.98 -2.23
N GLU A 202 12.08 -2.97 -2.74
CA GLU A 202 13.38 -2.74 -3.39
C GLU A 202 13.31 -1.79 -4.57
N ILE A 203 12.15 -1.68 -5.20
CA ILE A 203 11.94 -0.76 -6.34
C ILE A 203 12.31 0.69 -6.01
N PHE A 204 12.17 1.14 -4.76
CA PHE A 204 12.52 2.51 -4.38
C PHE A 204 14.04 2.79 -4.37
N ARG A 205 14.88 1.76 -4.38
CA ARG A 205 16.32 1.93 -4.62
C ARG A 205 16.59 2.25 -6.10
N GLU A 206 15.82 1.62 -7.00
CA GLU A 206 15.94 1.80 -8.45
C GLU A 206 15.32 3.13 -8.92
N LEU A 207 14.26 3.58 -8.25
CA LEU A 207 13.54 4.83 -8.57
C LEU A 207 14.23 6.08 -8.04
N ARG A 208 15.36 5.97 -7.33
CA ARG A 208 16.05 7.12 -6.75
C ARG A 208 16.28 8.22 -7.79
N ALA A 209 15.79 9.42 -7.50
CA ALA A 209 16.01 10.58 -8.36
C ALA A 209 17.48 11.06 -8.27
N PRO A 210 18.08 11.53 -9.38
CA PRO A 210 19.41 12.14 -9.34
C PRO A 210 19.47 13.30 -8.33
N GLY A 211 20.47 13.29 -7.45
CA GLY A 211 20.63 14.31 -6.40
C GLY A 211 19.68 14.19 -5.20
N SER A 212 18.82 13.18 -5.16
CA SER A 212 18.02 12.88 -3.98
C SER A 212 18.82 11.98 -3.03
N ASP A 213 19.35 12.58 -1.97
CA ASP A 213 20.08 11.90 -0.90
C ASP A 213 19.70 12.45 0.48
N ALA A 214 20.15 11.77 1.53
CA ALA A 214 19.86 12.18 2.91
C ALA A 214 20.41 13.58 3.24
N ALA A 215 21.53 14.00 2.65
CA ALA A 215 22.11 15.33 2.90
C ALA A 215 21.26 16.45 2.29
N ALA A 216 20.76 16.25 1.06
CA ALA A 216 19.83 17.18 0.43
C ALA A 216 18.53 17.31 1.22
N LEU A 217 17.98 16.20 1.72
CA LEU A 217 16.78 16.22 2.56
C LEU A 217 17.03 16.86 3.92
N ARG A 218 18.19 16.64 4.56
CA ARG A 218 18.57 17.33 5.80
C ARG A 218 18.58 18.85 5.60
N LYS A 219 19.23 19.31 4.55
CA LYS A 219 19.28 20.75 4.22
C LYS A 219 17.86 21.31 3.98
N ARG A 220 17.05 20.61 3.21
CA ARG A 220 15.65 21.00 2.92
C ARG A 220 14.79 21.08 4.17
N ALA A 221 14.96 20.14 5.10
CA ALA A 221 14.24 20.06 6.35
C ALA A 221 14.83 20.95 7.46
N GLY A 222 15.89 21.69 7.20
CA GLY A 222 16.56 22.55 8.20
C GLY A 222 17.16 21.76 9.37
N LEU A 223 17.63 20.54 9.12
CA LEU A 223 18.20 19.65 10.13
C LEU A 223 19.72 19.79 10.22
N GLY A 224 20.24 19.68 11.44
CA GLY A 224 21.68 19.59 11.67
C GLY A 224 22.30 18.32 11.09
N PRO A 225 23.65 18.30 10.87
CA PRO A 225 24.32 17.20 10.17
C PRO A 225 24.12 15.84 10.87
N ASP A 226 24.12 15.81 12.19
CA ASP A 226 24.06 14.58 13.00
C ASP A 226 22.81 14.48 13.88
N GLU A 227 21.81 15.33 13.65
CA GLU A 227 20.57 15.27 14.42
C GLU A 227 19.83 13.97 14.13
N PRO A 228 19.50 13.13 15.15
CA PRO A 228 18.66 11.97 14.98
C PRO A 228 17.25 12.38 14.51
N VAL A 229 16.70 11.60 13.57
CA VAL A 229 15.39 11.88 12.97
C VAL A 229 14.41 10.76 13.30
N VAL A 230 13.34 11.11 14.01
CA VAL A 230 12.13 10.31 14.09
C VAL A 230 11.26 10.68 12.89
N LEU A 231 11.04 9.73 11.99
CA LEU A 231 10.32 9.99 10.74
C LEU A 231 8.91 9.40 10.79
N PHE A 232 7.91 10.25 10.61
CA PHE A 232 6.57 9.84 10.19
C PHE A 232 6.45 10.04 8.68
N PHE A 233 6.08 8.99 7.96
CA PHE A 233 6.12 8.92 6.51
C PHE A 233 4.79 8.38 5.95
N GLY A 234 4.23 9.07 4.93
CA GLY A 234 3.04 8.66 4.20
C GLY A 234 1.89 9.65 4.31
N THR A 235 0.70 9.35 3.77
CA THR A 235 -0.46 10.26 3.82
C THR A 235 -0.75 10.69 5.26
N LEU A 236 -1.05 11.99 5.46
CA LEU A 236 -1.43 12.51 6.76
C LEU A 236 -2.95 12.36 6.90
N SER A 237 -3.39 11.52 7.84
CA SER A 237 -4.80 11.28 8.10
C SER A 237 -5.04 10.91 9.56
N ARG A 238 -6.27 11.12 10.03
CA ARG A 238 -6.63 10.96 11.45
C ARG A 238 -6.34 9.56 12.01
N TYR A 239 -6.57 8.50 11.21
CA TYR A 239 -6.36 7.12 11.70
C TYR A 239 -4.88 6.79 11.94
N LYS A 240 -3.96 7.60 11.42
CA LYS A 240 -2.52 7.38 11.55
C LYS A 240 -1.91 7.90 12.85
N GLY A 241 -2.69 8.53 13.73
CA GLY A 241 -2.30 8.81 15.10
C GLY A 241 -1.15 9.81 15.28
N ILE A 242 -1.03 10.80 14.38
CA ILE A 242 -0.01 11.85 14.49
C ILE A 242 -0.15 12.63 15.79
N ASP A 243 -1.36 12.84 16.26
CA ASP A 243 -1.66 13.48 17.55
C ASP A 243 -1.08 12.68 18.74
N ILE A 244 -1.13 11.35 18.71
CA ILE A 244 -0.52 10.48 19.72
C ILE A 244 1.00 10.65 19.73
N LEU A 245 1.60 10.75 18.52
CA LEU A 245 3.04 10.99 18.37
C LEU A 245 3.44 12.35 18.93
N LEU A 246 2.64 13.40 18.69
CA LEU A 246 2.88 14.72 19.24
C LEU A 246 2.77 14.75 20.76
N ASP A 247 1.90 13.94 21.37
CA ASP A 247 1.78 13.81 22.81
C ASP A 247 2.92 12.98 23.43
N ALA A 248 3.49 12.05 22.70
CA ALA A 248 4.65 11.26 23.13
C ALA A 248 5.97 12.06 23.09
N PHE A 249 6.11 12.99 22.14
CA PHE A 249 7.39 13.58 21.77
C PHE A 249 8.03 14.49 22.84
N PRO A 250 7.28 15.23 23.72
CA PRO A 250 7.89 15.97 24.83
C PRO A 250 8.75 15.08 25.73
N ARG A 251 8.28 13.86 26.03
CA ARG A 251 9.04 12.89 26.83
C ARG A 251 10.28 12.37 26.10
N VAL A 252 10.18 12.17 24.79
CA VAL A 252 11.35 11.82 23.97
C VAL A 252 12.43 12.89 24.07
N LEU A 253 12.07 14.17 23.95
CA LEU A 253 13.01 15.30 24.00
C LEU A 253 13.69 15.48 25.37
N ASN A 254 13.07 15.03 26.46
CA ASN A 254 13.67 15.08 27.78
C ASN A 254 14.86 14.08 27.93
N GLU A 255 14.85 12.99 27.17
CA GLU A 255 15.81 11.89 27.33
C GLU A 255 16.73 11.71 26.10
N ALA A 256 16.29 12.19 24.91
CA ALA A 256 17.06 12.05 23.68
C ALA A 256 16.95 13.32 22.83
N LYS A 257 18.09 13.73 22.24
CA LYS A 257 18.06 14.77 21.20
C LYS A 257 17.54 14.15 19.92
N ALA A 258 16.44 14.67 19.38
CA ALA A 258 15.86 14.22 18.12
C ALA A 258 15.03 15.30 17.46
N ARG A 259 14.83 15.19 16.14
CA ARG A 259 13.88 15.98 15.37
C ARG A 259 12.76 15.05 14.90
N LEU A 260 11.53 15.52 15.04
CA LEU A 260 10.36 14.84 14.47
C LEU A 260 10.10 15.41 13.07
N VAL A 261 10.24 14.58 12.05
CA VAL A 261 9.89 14.96 10.67
C VAL A 261 8.60 14.27 10.29
N ILE A 262 7.59 15.05 9.92
CA ILE A 262 6.27 14.58 9.46
C ILE A 262 6.14 14.95 8.00
N VAL A 263 6.27 13.94 7.12
CA VAL A 263 6.22 14.12 5.68
C VAL A 263 5.10 13.32 5.04
N GLY A 264 4.29 13.99 4.21
CA GLY A 264 3.23 13.32 3.46
C GLY A 264 2.07 14.22 3.07
N TYR A 265 1.27 13.73 2.13
CA TYR A 265 0.11 14.47 1.64
C TYR A 265 -1.06 14.44 2.64
N PRO A 266 -1.62 15.60 3.04
CA PRO A 266 -2.76 15.66 3.95
C PRO A 266 -4.06 15.24 3.25
N THR A 267 -4.78 14.31 3.88
CA THR A 267 -6.13 13.92 3.46
C THR A 267 -7.17 14.93 3.96
N PRO A 268 -8.40 14.98 3.40
CA PRO A 268 -9.44 15.93 3.81
C PRO A 268 -9.88 15.84 5.28
N ASP A 269 -9.60 14.71 5.95
CA ASP A 269 -9.89 14.48 7.37
C ASP A 269 -8.73 14.85 8.31
N PHE A 270 -7.63 15.40 7.76
CA PHE A 270 -6.46 15.83 8.52
C PHE A 270 -6.44 17.35 8.67
N ASP A 271 -6.49 17.82 9.91
CA ASP A 271 -6.37 19.24 10.25
C ASP A 271 -4.92 19.56 10.66
N LEU A 272 -4.15 20.07 9.70
CA LEU A 272 -2.74 20.43 9.93
C LEU A 272 -2.61 21.54 10.99
N ALA A 273 -3.48 22.56 10.97
CA ALA A 273 -3.40 23.67 11.90
C ALA A 273 -3.65 23.22 13.35
N ALA A 274 -4.61 22.32 13.55
CA ALA A 274 -4.88 21.76 14.87
C ALA A 274 -3.68 20.94 15.40
N HIS A 275 -2.97 20.19 14.56
CA HIS A 275 -1.78 19.44 14.96
C HIS A 275 -0.56 20.36 15.22
N GLN A 276 -0.39 21.42 14.45
CA GLN A 276 0.63 22.44 14.72
C GLN A 276 0.38 23.14 16.05
N GLU A 277 -0.88 23.46 16.35
CA GLU A 277 -1.28 24.03 17.63
C GLU A 277 -1.05 23.04 18.80
N GLN A 278 -1.28 21.74 18.59
CA GLN A 278 -0.95 20.71 19.57
C GLN A 278 0.57 20.65 19.82
N ALA A 279 1.39 20.70 18.80
CA ALA A 279 2.85 20.73 18.94
C ALA A 279 3.30 21.96 19.74
N ARG A 280 2.68 23.12 19.51
CA ARG A 280 2.96 24.35 20.27
C ARG A 280 2.56 24.22 21.74
N ARG A 281 1.36 23.70 22.01
CA ARG A 281 0.90 23.47 23.40
C ARG A 281 1.79 22.49 24.17
N ASN A 282 2.30 21.49 23.47
CA ASN A 282 3.22 20.49 24.00
C ASN A 282 4.67 21.01 24.12
N GLY A 283 4.96 22.25 23.73
CA GLY A 283 6.29 22.86 23.80
C GLY A 283 7.33 22.28 22.87
N ILE A 284 6.90 21.59 21.80
CA ILE A 284 7.77 20.87 20.86
C ILE A 284 7.81 21.50 19.47
N GLU A 285 7.18 22.63 19.25
CA GLU A 285 7.06 23.29 17.93
C GLU A 285 8.43 23.42 17.24
N GLY A 286 9.47 23.84 17.95
CA GLY A 286 10.83 23.98 17.43
C GLY A 286 11.52 22.67 17.07
N SER A 287 10.98 21.53 17.48
CA SER A 287 11.54 20.20 17.24
C SER A 287 10.78 19.40 16.15
N VAL A 288 9.66 19.95 15.64
CA VAL A 288 8.83 19.31 14.62
C VAL A 288 9.00 19.98 13.27
N VAL A 289 9.34 19.21 12.25
CA VAL A 289 9.41 19.68 10.85
C VAL A 289 8.20 19.14 10.11
N TRP A 290 7.40 20.04 9.56
CA TRP A 290 6.20 19.71 8.80
C TRP A 290 6.46 19.84 7.30
N LEU A 291 6.27 18.75 6.55
CA LEU A 291 6.37 18.71 5.09
C LEU A 291 5.07 18.10 4.50
N PRO A 292 3.98 18.90 4.48
CA PRO A 292 2.66 18.42 4.05
C PRO A 292 2.56 18.36 2.53
N GLU A 293 3.30 17.46 1.90
CA GLU A 293 3.44 17.36 0.46
C GLU A 293 3.43 15.91 -0.02
N TYR A 294 3.22 15.71 -1.32
CA TYR A 294 3.36 14.41 -1.95
C TYR A 294 4.83 14.00 -1.96
N ILE A 295 5.10 12.80 -1.48
CA ILE A 295 6.45 12.23 -1.50
C ILE A 295 6.68 11.58 -2.86
N SER A 296 7.66 12.10 -3.59
CA SER A 296 8.09 11.50 -4.85
C SER A 296 8.65 10.10 -4.61
N SER A 297 8.32 9.14 -5.49
CA SER A 297 8.90 7.79 -5.44
C SER A 297 10.44 7.83 -5.51
N GLY A 298 11.00 8.86 -6.19
CA GLY A 298 12.44 9.08 -6.28
C GLY A 298 13.11 9.55 -4.98
N ASP A 299 12.36 10.07 -4.02
CA ASP A 299 12.88 10.57 -2.74
C ASP A 299 12.74 9.55 -1.61
N ILE A 300 11.98 8.47 -1.80
CA ILE A 300 11.69 7.51 -0.73
C ILE A 300 12.96 6.89 -0.15
N ALA A 301 13.91 6.50 -1.00
CA ALA A 301 15.17 5.94 -0.54
C ALA A 301 15.96 6.93 0.34
N ALA A 302 16.00 8.20 -0.05
CA ALA A 302 16.68 9.24 0.71
C ALA A 302 16.01 9.52 2.06
N TRP A 303 14.66 9.46 2.14
CA TRP A 303 13.95 9.54 3.41
C TRP A 303 14.27 8.36 4.34
N MET A 304 14.41 7.16 3.81
CA MET A 304 14.80 5.99 4.59
C MET A 304 16.23 6.12 5.13
N GLU A 305 17.16 6.64 4.33
CA GLU A 305 18.54 6.90 4.74
C GLU A 305 18.66 8.04 5.76
N LEU A 306 17.76 9.01 5.73
CA LEU A 306 17.72 10.11 6.67
C LEU A 306 17.22 9.67 8.06
N ALA A 307 16.30 8.72 8.11
CA ALA A 307 15.59 8.34 9.33
C ALA A 307 16.47 7.53 10.28
N SER A 308 16.54 7.92 11.55
CA SER A 308 17.10 7.10 12.63
C SER A 308 16.08 6.07 13.13
N VAL A 309 14.79 6.44 13.15
CA VAL A 309 13.65 5.58 13.51
C VAL A 309 12.44 5.99 12.71
N ILE A 310 11.69 5.04 12.22
CA ILE A 310 10.36 5.28 11.60
C ILE A 310 9.26 4.88 12.57
N VAL A 311 8.19 5.69 12.59
CA VAL A 311 7.09 5.51 13.53
C VAL A 311 5.74 5.39 12.82
N PHE A 312 4.94 4.38 13.22
CA PHE A 312 3.58 4.12 12.75
C PHE A 312 2.60 4.04 13.94
N PRO A 313 2.20 5.19 14.53
CA PRO A 313 1.36 5.23 15.73
C PRO A 313 -0.13 5.06 15.39
N TYR A 314 -0.44 4.13 14.47
CA TYR A 314 -1.76 4.01 13.85
C TYR A 314 -2.82 3.52 14.84
N ARG A 315 -4.03 4.05 14.70
CA ARG A 315 -5.23 3.60 15.43
C ARG A 315 -5.89 2.40 14.81
N ASP A 316 -5.80 2.33 13.48
CA ASP A 316 -6.40 1.24 12.70
C ASP A 316 -5.65 1.09 11.38
N ILE A 317 -5.47 -0.15 10.93
CA ILE A 317 -4.89 -0.45 9.62
C ILE A 317 -5.29 -1.86 9.19
N TYR A 318 -5.76 -1.97 7.97
CA TYR A 318 -6.04 -3.27 7.37
C TYR A 318 -4.78 -3.87 6.77
N GLN A 319 -4.08 -3.10 5.97
CA GLN A 319 -2.82 -3.43 5.32
C GLN A 319 -1.99 -2.17 5.08
N SER A 320 -0.67 -2.26 5.10
CA SER A 320 0.21 -1.11 4.88
C SER A 320 1.42 -1.47 4.04
N GLY A 321 1.39 -1.15 2.75
CA GLY A 321 2.58 -1.20 1.92
C GLY A 321 3.71 -0.29 2.45
N ALA A 322 3.36 0.84 3.07
CA ALA A 322 4.33 1.76 3.66
C ALA A 322 5.21 1.12 4.75
N LEU A 323 4.73 0.06 5.43
CA LEU A 323 5.49 -0.66 6.45
C LEU A 323 6.67 -1.45 5.87
N HIS A 324 6.52 -1.97 4.65
CA HIS A 324 7.56 -2.75 3.98
C HIS A 324 8.72 -1.88 3.44
N VAL A 325 8.49 -0.57 3.32
CA VAL A 325 9.55 0.36 2.91
C VAL A 325 10.69 0.41 3.92
N PRO A 326 10.49 0.82 5.20
CA PRO A 326 11.57 0.85 6.18
C PRO A 326 12.19 -0.53 6.43
N GLN A 327 11.41 -1.61 6.40
CA GLN A 327 11.96 -2.96 6.47
C GLN A 327 12.98 -3.23 5.37
N THR A 328 12.66 -2.89 4.12
CA THR A 328 13.55 -3.06 2.97
C THR A 328 14.87 -2.31 3.14
N PHE A 329 14.82 -1.15 3.79
CA PHE A 329 15.99 -0.32 4.02
C PHE A 329 16.72 -0.59 5.35
N GLY A 330 16.17 -1.46 6.19
CA GLY A 330 16.74 -1.79 7.49
C GLY A 330 16.64 -0.65 8.51
N VAL A 331 15.64 0.22 8.36
CA VAL A 331 15.39 1.31 9.30
C VAL A 331 14.64 0.77 10.51
N PRO A 332 15.07 1.07 11.76
CA PRO A 332 14.35 0.66 12.96
C PRO A 332 12.91 1.17 12.98
N ILE A 333 11.96 0.34 13.40
CA ILE A 333 10.52 0.63 13.35
C ILE A 333 9.92 0.59 14.74
N VAL A 334 9.12 1.61 15.07
CA VAL A 334 8.15 1.58 16.18
C VAL A 334 6.75 1.65 15.58
N ALA A 335 5.87 0.72 15.96
CA ALA A 335 4.50 0.69 15.44
C ALA A 335 3.48 0.31 16.51
N SER A 336 2.23 0.74 16.36
CA SER A 336 1.12 0.26 17.18
C SER A 336 0.88 -1.23 16.95
N ALA A 337 0.63 -1.99 18.02
CA ALA A 337 0.35 -3.44 17.99
C ALA A 337 -1.07 -3.71 17.46
N ILE A 338 -1.30 -3.42 16.17
CA ILE A 338 -2.61 -3.57 15.51
C ILE A 338 -2.47 -4.25 14.16
N GLY A 339 -3.50 -4.98 13.78
CA GLY A 339 -3.73 -5.46 12.41
C GLY A 339 -2.45 -5.95 11.72
N ALA A 340 -2.22 -5.47 10.52
CA ALA A 340 -1.07 -5.85 9.70
C ALA A 340 0.30 -5.57 10.35
N MET A 341 0.39 -4.65 11.32
CA MET A 341 1.66 -4.37 12.00
C MET A 341 2.14 -5.60 12.79
N GLN A 342 1.23 -6.30 13.49
CA GLN A 342 1.54 -7.53 14.23
C GLN A 342 1.83 -8.73 13.32
N ASP A 343 1.27 -8.74 12.11
CA ASP A 343 1.52 -9.81 11.14
C ASP A 343 2.91 -9.68 10.49
N VAL A 344 3.47 -8.46 10.46
CA VAL A 344 4.71 -8.11 9.76
C VAL A 344 5.89 -7.93 10.71
N ILE A 345 5.68 -7.26 11.85
CA ILE A 345 6.72 -6.97 12.84
C ILE A 345 6.68 -8.01 13.95
N GLU A 346 7.79 -8.67 14.19
CA GLU A 346 8.02 -9.47 15.40
C GLU A 346 8.63 -8.56 16.47
N HIS A 347 7.86 -8.37 17.56
CA HIS A 347 8.25 -7.47 18.66
C HIS A 347 9.61 -7.88 19.26
N GLU A 348 10.49 -6.90 19.53
CA GLU A 348 11.87 -7.06 20.03
C GLU A 348 12.84 -7.81 19.07
N VAL A 349 12.36 -8.23 17.90
CA VAL A 349 13.15 -8.98 16.91
C VAL A 349 13.36 -8.16 15.62
N SER A 350 12.26 -7.67 14.99
CA SER A 350 12.34 -6.88 13.74
C SER A 350 11.75 -5.47 13.88
N GLY A 351 11.36 -5.08 15.09
CA GLY A 351 10.85 -3.76 15.44
C GLY A 351 10.23 -3.75 16.82
N LEU A 352 9.75 -2.59 17.27
CA LEU A 352 9.05 -2.45 18.54
C LEU A 352 7.55 -2.23 18.27
N LEU A 353 6.72 -3.08 18.88
CA LEU A 353 5.26 -2.93 18.90
C LEU A 353 4.83 -2.35 20.24
N VAL A 354 4.00 -1.31 20.21
CA VAL A 354 3.45 -0.65 21.39
C VAL A 354 1.92 -0.70 21.37
N GLU A 355 1.31 -0.62 22.54
CA GLU A 355 -0.14 -0.53 22.64
C GLU A 355 -0.65 0.70 21.86
N LYS A 356 -1.73 0.51 21.09
CA LYS A 356 -2.34 1.60 20.35
C LYS A 356 -2.86 2.69 21.28
N GLU A 357 -2.79 3.96 20.82
CA GLU A 357 -3.27 5.12 21.58
C GLU A 357 -2.57 5.34 22.92
N ASN A 358 -1.40 4.72 23.14
CA ASN A 358 -0.59 4.87 24.34
C ASN A 358 0.66 5.71 24.04
N ALA A 359 0.56 7.03 24.26
CA ALA A 359 1.66 7.99 24.01
C ALA A 359 2.89 7.70 24.92
N ALA A 360 2.69 7.21 26.15
CA ALA A 360 3.78 6.89 27.04
C ALA A 360 4.60 5.67 26.55
N ALA A 361 3.94 4.59 26.16
CA ALA A 361 4.61 3.41 25.59
C ALA A 361 5.30 3.75 24.26
N LEU A 362 4.70 4.63 23.45
CA LEU A 362 5.30 5.11 22.21
C LEU A 362 6.59 5.91 22.47
N ALA A 363 6.57 6.81 23.48
CA ALA A 363 7.75 7.56 23.89
C ALA A 363 8.88 6.63 24.38
N ASP A 364 8.57 5.65 25.24
CA ASP A 364 9.54 4.69 25.76
C ASP A 364 10.21 3.90 24.63
N ALA A 365 9.45 3.43 23.65
CA ALA A 365 9.98 2.71 22.52
C ALA A 365 10.88 3.58 21.63
N LEU A 366 10.50 4.84 21.39
CA LEU A 366 11.32 5.79 20.63
C LEU A 366 12.62 6.12 21.37
N ILE A 367 12.56 6.38 22.68
CA ILE A 367 13.74 6.66 23.51
C ILE A 367 14.72 5.48 23.44
N ARG A 368 14.24 4.25 23.61
CA ARG A 368 15.06 3.04 23.51
C ARG A 368 15.84 2.98 22.18
N LEU A 369 15.17 3.22 21.06
CA LEU A 369 15.82 3.14 19.75
C LEU A 369 16.76 4.34 19.47
N LEU A 370 16.51 5.49 20.07
CA LEU A 370 17.37 6.67 19.94
C LEU A 370 18.62 6.62 20.82
N THR A 371 18.54 5.94 21.98
CA THR A 371 19.63 5.87 22.96
C THR A 371 20.43 4.58 22.90
N ASP A 372 19.83 3.48 22.44
CA ASP A 372 20.50 2.17 22.28
C ASP A 372 20.69 1.87 20.77
N ARG A 373 21.88 2.27 20.27
CA ARG A 373 22.24 2.05 18.86
C ARG A 373 22.38 0.58 18.48
N ASP A 374 22.81 -0.27 19.42
CA ASP A 374 22.98 -1.71 19.16
C ASP A 374 21.61 -2.38 19.00
N LEU A 375 20.65 -2.03 19.83
CA LEU A 375 19.26 -2.45 19.69
C LEU A 375 18.69 -1.99 18.33
N ALA A 376 18.82 -0.70 18.02
CA ALA A 376 18.29 -0.12 16.78
C ALA A 376 18.87 -0.84 15.54
N ASN A 377 20.19 -1.01 15.49
CA ASN A 377 20.90 -1.70 14.41
C ASN A 377 20.46 -3.18 14.29
N ARG A 378 20.33 -3.90 15.42
CA ARG A 378 19.91 -5.30 15.42
C ARG A 378 18.50 -5.45 14.86
N LEU A 379 17.55 -4.61 15.32
CA LEU A 379 16.17 -4.66 14.83
C LEU A 379 16.06 -4.29 13.33
N GLY A 380 16.76 -3.25 12.92
CA GLY A 380 16.84 -2.84 11.50
C GLY A 380 17.45 -3.92 10.61
N PHE A 381 18.56 -4.53 11.02
CA PHE A 381 19.17 -5.64 10.30
C PHE A 381 18.21 -6.84 10.15
N ARG A 382 17.52 -7.19 11.22
CA ARG A 382 16.53 -8.28 11.17
C ARG A 382 15.36 -7.96 10.26
N ALA A 383 14.84 -6.73 10.31
CA ALA A 383 13.79 -6.27 9.41
C ALA A 383 14.20 -6.36 7.93
N ALA A 384 15.45 -5.97 7.60
CA ALA A 384 16.01 -6.11 6.26
C ALA A 384 16.17 -7.58 5.83
N ALA A 385 16.58 -8.45 6.74
CA ALA A 385 16.69 -9.89 6.47
C ALA A 385 15.31 -10.51 6.19
N ASP A 386 14.27 -10.13 6.96
CA ASP A 386 12.89 -10.56 6.71
C ASP A 386 12.36 -10.05 5.35
N ALA A 387 12.70 -8.81 4.97
CA ALA A 387 12.34 -8.24 3.68
C ALA A 387 12.92 -9.05 2.51
N GLN A 388 14.16 -9.52 2.62
CA GLN A 388 14.82 -10.33 1.59
C GLN A 388 14.44 -11.82 1.63
N GLY A 389 14.02 -12.32 2.79
CA GLY A 389 13.61 -13.71 3.01
C GLY A 389 12.09 -13.90 2.89
N ARG A 390 11.42 -13.71 4.02
CA ARG A 390 9.98 -13.94 4.18
C ARG A 390 9.14 -13.10 3.22
N PHE A 391 9.52 -11.83 3.01
CA PHE A 391 8.80 -10.87 2.15
C PHE A 391 9.42 -10.76 0.75
N SER A 392 10.20 -11.75 0.30
CA SER A 392 10.79 -11.71 -1.03
C SER A 392 9.76 -11.97 -2.14
N TRP A 393 9.84 -11.20 -3.21
CA TRP A 393 9.01 -11.39 -4.39
C TRP A 393 9.18 -12.76 -5.03
N ARG A 394 10.38 -13.36 -4.93
CA ARG A 394 10.65 -14.73 -5.39
C ARG A 394 9.76 -15.74 -4.66
N SER A 395 9.66 -15.66 -3.33
CA SER A 395 8.81 -16.55 -2.54
C SER A 395 7.34 -16.40 -2.92
N ILE A 396 6.87 -15.17 -3.09
CA ILE A 396 5.50 -14.87 -3.51
C ILE A 396 5.20 -15.45 -4.90
N ALA A 397 6.09 -15.20 -5.87
CA ALA A 397 5.96 -15.74 -7.23
C ALA A 397 5.89 -17.27 -7.24
N ASN A 398 6.73 -17.95 -6.46
CA ASN A 398 6.74 -19.41 -6.35
C ASN A 398 5.42 -19.96 -5.80
N ILE A 399 4.83 -19.32 -4.77
CA ILE A 399 3.52 -19.70 -4.22
C ILE A 399 2.43 -19.56 -5.29
N ILE A 400 2.38 -18.43 -5.99
CA ILE A 400 1.39 -18.18 -7.05
C ILE A 400 1.52 -19.22 -8.17
N VAL A 401 2.75 -19.47 -8.65
CA VAL A 401 3.02 -20.45 -9.71
C VAL A 401 2.63 -21.86 -9.29
N ALA A 402 2.98 -22.28 -8.07
CA ALA A 402 2.64 -23.61 -7.55
C ALA A 402 1.11 -23.82 -7.49
N ARG A 403 0.39 -22.83 -6.96
CA ARG A 403 -1.08 -22.86 -6.84
C ARG A 403 -1.75 -22.85 -8.23
N ALA A 404 -1.26 -22.01 -9.16
CA ALA A 404 -1.79 -21.95 -10.52
C ALA A 404 -1.58 -23.26 -11.29
N ARG A 405 -0.41 -23.89 -11.16
CA ARG A 405 -0.15 -25.23 -11.76
C ARG A 405 -1.06 -26.31 -11.19
N GLY A 406 -1.39 -26.22 -9.90
CA GLY A 406 -2.35 -27.13 -9.27
C GLY A 406 -3.78 -26.95 -9.79
N ALA A 407 -4.16 -25.75 -10.17
CA ALA A 407 -5.48 -25.43 -10.71
C ALA A 407 -5.61 -25.75 -12.23
N LEU A 408 -4.50 -25.90 -12.96
CA LEU A 408 -4.47 -26.31 -14.37
C LEU A 408 -4.64 -27.83 -14.55
N ARG A 409 -4.39 -28.62 -13.52
CA ARG A 409 -4.58 -30.08 -13.48
C ARG A 409 -6.01 -30.45 -13.14
#